data_b8f880ba9d0685de5d66f3d5ed8476a0
#
_entry.id   b8f880ba9d0685de5d66f3d5ed8476a0
#
_cell.length_a   1.000
_cell.length_b   1.000
_cell.length_c   1.000
_cell.angle_alpha   90.00
_cell.angle_beta   90.00
_cell.angle_gamma   90.00
#
_symmetry.space_group_name_H-M   'P 1'
#
loop_
_entity.id
_entity.type
_entity.pdbx_description
1 polymer ?
#
loop_
_entity_poly.entity_id
_entity_poly.type
_entity_poly.pdbx_seq_one_letter_code
_entity_poly.pdbx_strand_id
1 'polypeptide(L)'
;LNNDIQLIESNGFTSIYTLCSTVFTTLFSIIALLSYDVRIVLLAIFLTLCLTYLPKPFTNKMQKSMEIFSKANEELVSGISDQLYGYADVYYASRKQIFLGQVRSIVEEYIVQKIIFTKRKTSTETLMALFSVAAQMLILLLTGLLIIFGNIAVGTIASVGQISGNIFNSLSTINQLQVTIKSVDPILKKFHDFPEGPKTCIATIQDVRFENVSYHFGEKAIFEGFTKKKKKGGKYAITGCSGSGKST
;
A
#
# COMPACT_ATOMS: atom_id res chain seq x y z
N LEU A 1 -12.38 -5.00 4.56
CA LEU A 1 -11.48 -6.17 4.72
C LEU A 1 -10.83 -6.57 3.39
N ASN A 2 -11.60 -6.77 2.29
CA ASN A 2 -11.04 -7.20 1.00
C ASN A 2 -10.09 -6.16 0.40
N ASN A 3 -10.45 -4.88 0.48
CA ASN A 3 -9.61 -3.76 0.04
C ASN A 3 -8.34 -3.62 0.90
N ASP A 4 -8.43 -3.85 2.21
CA ASP A 4 -7.29 -3.76 3.12
C ASP A 4 -6.27 -4.86 2.84
N ILE A 5 -6.73 -6.09 2.56
CA ILE A 5 -5.88 -7.22 2.16
C ILE A 5 -5.16 -6.91 0.83
N GLN A 6 -5.88 -6.37 -0.15
CA GLN A 6 -5.30 -5.99 -1.44
C GLN A 6 -4.25 -4.87 -1.30
N LEU A 7 -4.47 -3.90 -0.39
CA LEU A 7 -3.48 -2.87 -0.08
C LEU A 7 -2.24 -3.44 0.60
N ILE A 8 -2.38 -4.42 1.51
CA ILE A 8 -1.25 -5.12 2.13
C ILE A 8 -0.46 -5.89 1.08
N GLU A 9 -1.13 -6.57 0.15
CA GLU A 9 -0.48 -7.31 -0.92
C GLU A 9 0.29 -6.38 -1.87
N SER A 10 -0.38 -5.36 -2.42
CA SER A 10 0.21 -4.46 -3.41
C SER A 10 1.26 -3.51 -2.82
N ASN A 11 0.97 -2.88 -1.69
CA ASN A 11 1.85 -1.89 -1.07
C ASN A 11 2.83 -2.51 -0.07
N GLY A 12 2.51 -3.65 0.52
CA GLY A 12 3.37 -4.38 1.43
C GLY A 12 4.27 -5.37 0.69
N PHE A 13 3.75 -6.54 0.38
CA PHE A 13 4.57 -7.65 -0.16
C PHE A 13 5.22 -7.32 -1.50
N THR A 14 4.46 -6.76 -2.45
CA THR A 14 5.02 -6.40 -3.77
C THR A 14 6.10 -5.33 -3.64
N SER A 15 5.92 -4.35 -2.74
CA SER A 15 6.91 -3.31 -2.50
C SER A 15 8.17 -3.84 -1.82
N ILE A 16 8.06 -4.79 -0.88
CA ILE A 16 9.22 -5.45 -0.26
C ILE A 16 10.00 -6.26 -1.30
N TYR A 17 9.29 -7.05 -2.12
CA TYR A 17 9.92 -7.81 -3.21
C TYR A 17 10.67 -6.89 -4.17
N THR A 18 10.03 -5.79 -4.62
CA THR A 18 10.63 -4.80 -5.51
C THR A 18 11.84 -4.12 -4.85
N LEU A 19 11.77 -3.82 -3.55
CA LEU A 19 12.88 -3.23 -2.80
C LEU A 19 14.09 -4.20 -2.77
N CYS A 20 13.88 -5.45 -2.43
CA CYS A 20 14.94 -6.46 -2.46
C CYS A 20 15.56 -6.59 -3.86
N SER A 21 14.74 -6.71 -4.90
CA SER A 21 15.18 -6.79 -6.29
C SER A 21 16.02 -5.55 -6.68
N THR A 22 15.54 -4.35 -6.31
CA THR A 22 16.23 -3.08 -6.61
C THR A 22 17.58 -2.99 -5.90
N VAL A 23 17.67 -3.43 -4.64
CA VAL A 23 18.93 -3.47 -3.89
C VAL A 23 19.93 -4.44 -4.56
N PHE A 24 19.50 -5.64 -4.92
CA PHE A 24 20.36 -6.60 -5.62
C PHE A 24 20.81 -6.05 -6.98
N THR A 25 19.90 -5.49 -7.77
CA THR A 25 20.25 -4.86 -9.06
C THR A 25 21.29 -3.76 -8.87
N THR A 26 21.16 -2.92 -7.85
CA THR A 26 22.14 -1.86 -7.56
C THR A 26 23.50 -2.42 -7.17
N LEU A 27 23.52 -3.45 -6.30
CA LEU A 27 24.78 -4.11 -5.90
C LEU A 27 25.48 -4.74 -7.09
N PHE A 28 24.78 -5.52 -7.92
CA PHE A 28 25.36 -6.12 -9.12
C PHE A 28 25.80 -5.06 -10.14
N SER A 29 25.08 -3.95 -10.26
CA SER A 29 25.47 -2.83 -11.13
C SER A 29 26.78 -2.19 -10.67
N ILE A 30 26.97 -2.02 -9.35
CA ILE A 30 28.25 -1.50 -8.80
C ILE A 30 29.39 -2.48 -9.08
N ILE A 31 29.18 -3.78 -8.87
CA ILE A 31 30.19 -4.83 -9.16
C ILE A 31 30.53 -4.83 -10.66
N ALA A 32 29.52 -4.73 -11.53
CA ALA A 32 29.74 -4.66 -12.97
C ALA A 32 30.56 -3.42 -13.39
N LEU A 33 30.34 -2.26 -12.77
CA LEU A 33 31.13 -1.06 -13.02
C LEU A 33 32.59 -1.23 -12.59
N LEU A 34 32.88 -2.00 -11.54
CA LEU A 34 34.25 -2.30 -11.10
C LEU A 34 35.04 -3.07 -12.15
N SER A 35 34.38 -3.84 -13.02
CA SER A 35 35.01 -4.57 -14.11
C SER A 35 35.54 -3.66 -15.22
N TYR A 36 35.10 -2.41 -15.29
CA TYR A 36 35.57 -1.44 -16.30
C TYR A 36 36.70 -0.55 -15.77
N ASP A 37 36.40 0.24 -14.72
CA ASP A 37 37.45 1.11 -14.10
C ASP A 37 36.99 1.57 -12.71
N VAL A 38 37.88 1.51 -11.73
CA VAL A 38 37.64 1.94 -10.35
C VAL A 38 37.26 3.43 -10.25
N ARG A 39 37.75 4.28 -11.14
CA ARG A 39 37.47 5.73 -11.18
C ARG A 39 35.99 5.99 -11.46
N ILE A 40 35.39 5.20 -12.36
CA ILE A 40 33.95 5.29 -12.66
C ILE A 40 33.10 4.93 -11.42
N VAL A 41 33.52 3.89 -10.70
CA VAL A 41 32.82 3.46 -9.48
C VAL A 41 32.93 4.52 -8.38
N LEU A 42 34.10 5.10 -8.14
CA LEU A 42 34.27 6.16 -7.14
C LEU A 42 33.40 7.37 -7.47
N LEU A 43 33.35 7.79 -8.74
CA LEU A 43 32.44 8.87 -9.16
C LEU A 43 30.97 8.48 -8.98
N ALA A 44 30.58 7.25 -9.35
CA ALA A 44 29.21 6.77 -9.18
C ALA A 44 28.78 6.76 -7.71
N ILE A 45 29.64 6.29 -6.80
CA ILE A 45 29.38 6.30 -5.34
C ILE A 45 29.25 7.75 -4.85
N PHE A 46 30.16 8.63 -5.23
CA PHE A 46 30.11 10.04 -4.85
C PHE A 46 28.81 10.71 -5.31
N LEU A 47 28.42 10.53 -6.58
CA LEU A 47 27.18 11.08 -7.12
C LEU A 47 25.94 10.46 -6.45
N THR A 48 26.00 9.17 -6.11
CA THR A 48 24.93 8.49 -5.36
C THR A 48 24.72 9.11 -3.97
N LEU A 49 25.81 9.40 -3.25
CA LEU A 49 25.75 10.11 -1.98
C LEU A 49 25.16 11.52 -2.14
N CYS A 50 25.62 12.27 -3.16
CA CYS A 50 25.06 13.58 -3.46
C CYS A 50 23.56 13.52 -3.74
N LEU A 51 23.11 12.57 -4.57
CA LEU A 51 21.70 12.36 -4.89
C LEU A 51 20.83 11.95 -3.68
N THR A 52 21.43 11.31 -2.69
CA THR A 52 20.74 10.91 -1.45
C THR A 52 20.60 12.08 -0.48
N TYR A 53 21.59 12.95 -0.38
CA TYR A 53 21.61 14.02 0.64
C TYR A 53 21.05 15.35 0.14
N LEU A 54 21.28 15.70 -1.13
CA LEU A 54 20.87 16.99 -1.72
C LEU A 54 19.34 17.21 -1.69
N PRO A 55 18.49 16.21 -1.99
CA PRO A 55 17.03 16.41 -2.05
C PRO A 55 16.33 16.38 -0.69
N LYS A 56 17.00 16.06 0.41
CA LYS A 56 16.37 15.94 1.76
C LYS A 56 15.46 17.12 2.14
N PRO A 57 15.83 18.40 1.96
CA PRO A 57 14.96 19.50 2.32
C PRO A 57 13.66 19.54 1.47
N PHE A 58 13.70 19.07 0.24
CA PHE A 58 12.54 19.00 -0.65
C PHE A 58 11.63 17.83 -0.29
N THR A 59 12.21 16.66 0.02
CA THR A 59 11.46 15.48 0.47
C THR A 59 10.74 15.71 1.78
N ASN A 60 11.34 16.44 2.73
CA ASN A 60 10.69 16.79 3.99
C ASN A 60 9.45 17.67 3.79
N LYS A 61 9.51 18.63 2.85
CA LYS A 61 8.33 19.45 2.50
C LYS A 61 7.24 18.63 1.81
N MET A 62 7.63 17.69 0.99
CA MET A 62 6.69 16.76 0.33
C MET A 62 5.99 15.86 1.36
N GLN A 63 6.74 15.27 2.31
CA GLN A 63 6.18 14.44 3.38
C GLN A 63 5.16 15.17 4.23
N LYS A 64 5.46 16.40 4.67
CA LYS A 64 4.48 17.23 5.40
C LYS A 64 3.19 17.47 4.60
N SER A 65 3.31 17.66 3.28
CA SER A 65 2.13 17.84 2.43
C SER A 65 1.35 16.54 2.23
N MET A 66 2.03 15.41 2.27
CA MET A 66 1.39 14.09 2.24
C MET A 66 0.57 13.82 3.51
N GLU A 67 1.10 14.19 4.68
CA GLU A 67 0.37 14.07 5.95
C GLU A 67 -0.91 14.91 5.96
N ILE A 68 -0.83 16.16 5.47
CA ILE A 68 -2.00 17.04 5.35
C ILE A 68 -3.01 16.47 4.35
N PHE A 69 -2.55 16.00 3.21
CA PHE A 69 -3.40 15.37 2.21
C PHE A 69 -4.05 14.07 2.72
N SER A 70 -3.32 13.26 3.48
CA SER A 70 -3.86 12.04 4.10
C SER A 70 -5.01 12.36 5.06
N LYS A 71 -4.86 13.39 5.91
CA LYS A 71 -5.93 13.87 6.80
C LYS A 71 -7.15 14.36 6.02
N ALA A 72 -6.93 15.17 4.98
CA ALA A 72 -8.02 15.65 4.14
C ALA A 72 -8.76 14.49 3.43
N ASN A 73 -8.05 13.41 3.09
CA ASN A 73 -8.67 12.21 2.54
C ASN A 73 -9.50 11.43 3.57
N GLU A 74 -9.05 11.34 4.82
CA GLU A 74 -9.82 10.74 5.92
C GLU A 74 -11.08 11.57 6.21
N GLU A 75 -10.97 12.90 6.24
CA GLU A 75 -12.08 13.83 6.42
C GLU A 75 -13.08 13.76 5.26
N LEU A 76 -12.60 13.57 4.02
CA LEU A 76 -13.46 13.32 2.86
C LEU A 76 -14.30 12.05 3.05
N VAL A 77 -13.65 10.94 3.41
CA VAL A 77 -14.33 9.64 3.55
C VAL A 77 -15.33 9.67 4.71
N SER A 78 -14.94 10.18 5.87
CA SER A 78 -15.84 10.30 7.03
C SER A 78 -16.97 11.28 6.76
N GLY A 79 -16.66 12.46 6.23
CA GLY A 79 -17.65 13.48 5.95
C GLY A 79 -18.69 13.06 4.89
N ILE A 80 -18.28 12.35 3.84
CA ILE A 80 -19.23 11.80 2.86
C ILE A 80 -20.08 10.70 3.51
N SER A 81 -19.48 9.83 4.34
CA SER A 81 -20.23 8.79 5.05
C SER A 81 -21.27 9.38 5.96
N ASP A 82 -20.94 10.39 6.75
CA ASP A 82 -21.86 11.07 7.65
C ASP A 82 -23.01 11.75 6.88
N GLN A 83 -22.70 12.38 5.76
CA GLN A 83 -23.72 12.98 4.88
C GLN A 83 -24.66 11.92 4.28
N LEU A 84 -24.13 10.75 3.91
CA LEU A 84 -24.95 9.67 3.37
C LEU A 84 -25.85 9.05 4.43
N TYR A 85 -25.39 8.91 5.68
CA TYR A 85 -26.22 8.46 6.79
C TYR A 85 -27.35 9.44 7.09
N GLY A 86 -27.11 10.75 7.04
CA GLY A 86 -28.11 11.79 7.23
C GLY A 86 -28.97 12.11 6.01
N TYR A 87 -28.73 11.46 4.86
CA TYR A 87 -29.40 11.82 3.59
C TYR A 87 -30.92 11.72 3.66
N ALA A 88 -31.46 10.69 4.33
CA ALA A 88 -32.89 10.50 4.48
C ALA A 88 -33.56 11.69 5.18
N ASP A 89 -32.98 12.19 6.25
CA ASP A 89 -33.49 13.33 7.01
C ASP A 89 -33.50 14.62 6.18
N VAL A 90 -32.41 14.86 5.43
CA VAL A 90 -32.29 16.01 4.54
C VAL A 90 -33.29 15.91 3.37
N TYR A 91 -33.53 14.72 2.86
CA TYR A 91 -34.49 14.48 1.78
C TYR A 91 -35.92 14.77 2.23
N TYR A 92 -36.34 14.27 3.41
CA TYR A 92 -37.65 14.53 3.98
C TYR A 92 -37.83 16.02 4.37
N ALA A 93 -36.77 16.70 4.79
CA ALA A 93 -36.78 18.12 5.07
C ALA A 93 -36.77 19.01 3.82
N SER A 94 -36.70 18.45 2.62
CA SER A 94 -36.59 19.15 1.32
C SER A 94 -35.41 20.13 1.23
N ARG A 95 -34.32 19.89 1.97
CA ARG A 95 -33.15 20.77 2.07
C ARG A 95 -31.93 20.29 1.24
N LYS A 96 -32.19 19.76 0.05
CA LYS A 96 -31.17 19.24 -0.88
C LYS A 96 -29.99 20.19 -1.14
N GLN A 97 -30.26 21.50 -1.19
CA GLN A 97 -29.20 22.49 -1.47
C GLN A 97 -28.17 22.57 -0.33
N ILE A 98 -28.60 22.43 0.92
CA ILE A 98 -27.67 22.42 2.08
C ILE A 98 -26.78 21.19 2.01
N PHE A 99 -27.34 20.02 1.74
CA PHE A 99 -26.59 18.79 1.55
C PHE A 99 -25.52 18.93 0.44
N LEU A 100 -25.90 19.42 -0.73
CA LEU A 100 -24.96 19.63 -1.84
C LEU A 100 -23.87 20.64 -1.49
N GLY A 101 -24.20 21.69 -0.75
CA GLY A 101 -23.22 22.69 -0.28
C GLY A 101 -22.18 22.08 0.66
N GLN A 102 -22.60 21.24 1.60
CA GLN A 102 -21.71 20.58 2.55
C GLN A 102 -20.81 19.57 1.86
N VAL A 103 -21.37 18.70 1.00
CA VAL A 103 -20.57 17.74 0.22
C VAL A 103 -19.56 18.46 -0.67
N ARG A 104 -19.98 19.55 -1.32
CA ARG A 104 -19.09 20.36 -2.16
C ARG A 104 -17.93 20.95 -1.36
N SER A 105 -18.18 21.48 -0.18
CA SER A 105 -17.12 22.06 0.68
C SER A 105 -16.08 21.02 1.07
N ILE A 106 -16.51 19.80 1.47
CA ILE A 106 -15.62 18.69 1.82
C ILE A 106 -14.76 18.27 0.62
N VAL A 107 -15.38 18.17 -0.56
CA VAL A 107 -14.68 17.78 -1.79
C VAL A 107 -13.72 18.88 -2.25
N GLU A 108 -14.08 20.16 -2.14
CA GLU A 108 -13.21 21.29 -2.49
C GLU A 108 -11.96 21.32 -1.60
N GLU A 109 -12.10 21.12 -0.29
CA GLU A 109 -10.97 21.03 0.65
C GLU A 109 -10.00 19.90 0.23
N TYR A 110 -10.52 18.70 -0.01
CA TYR A 110 -9.74 17.58 -0.48
C TYR A 110 -9.00 17.87 -1.80
N ILE A 111 -9.68 18.48 -2.77
CA ILE A 111 -9.09 18.82 -4.08
C ILE A 111 -7.93 19.80 -3.91
N VAL A 112 -8.10 20.83 -3.08
CA VAL A 112 -7.06 21.81 -2.81
C VAL A 112 -5.81 21.13 -2.22
N GLN A 113 -5.97 20.30 -1.19
CA GLN A 113 -4.86 19.60 -0.57
C GLN A 113 -4.20 18.60 -1.52
N LYS A 114 -4.99 17.91 -2.35
CA LYS A 114 -4.48 17.02 -3.40
C LYS A 114 -3.62 17.76 -4.44
N ILE A 115 -4.07 18.93 -4.88
CA ILE A 115 -3.32 19.75 -5.84
C ILE A 115 -1.99 20.20 -5.23
N ILE A 116 -2.00 20.70 -3.99
CA ILE A 116 -0.80 21.14 -3.27
C ILE A 116 0.19 19.98 -3.13
N PHE A 117 -0.28 18.84 -2.66
CA PHE A 117 0.56 17.63 -2.53
C PHE A 117 1.13 17.19 -3.87
N THR A 118 0.28 17.05 -4.91
CA THR A 118 0.71 16.61 -6.24
C THR A 118 1.74 17.56 -6.83
N LYS A 119 1.54 18.89 -6.72
CA LYS A 119 2.49 19.89 -7.20
C LYS A 119 3.85 19.75 -6.52
N ARG A 120 3.87 19.60 -5.17
CA ARG A 120 5.13 19.41 -4.42
C ARG A 120 5.80 18.09 -4.76
N LYS A 121 5.03 17.01 -4.87
CA LYS A 121 5.50 15.68 -5.27
C LYS A 121 6.17 15.73 -6.64
N THR A 122 5.45 16.21 -7.66
CA THR A 122 5.96 16.30 -9.03
C THR A 122 7.19 17.21 -9.12
N SER A 123 7.19 18.36 -8.44
CA SER A 123 8.36 19.24 -8.42
C SER A 123 9.59 18.56 -7.82
N THR A 124 9.42 17.80 -6.74
CA THR A 124 10.52 17.05 -6.11
C THR A 124 11.03 15.92 -7.03
N GLU A 125 10.11 15.16 -7.63
CA GLU A 125 10.44 14.09 -8.57
C GLU A 125 11.17 14.61 -9.82
N THR A 126 10.70 15.72 -10.38
CA THR A 126 11.35 16.38 -11.53
C THR A 126 12.75 16.84 -11.18
N LEU A 127 12.95 17.46 -10.01
CA LEU A 127 14.26 17.89 -9.54
C LEU A 127 15.22 16.70 -9.39
N MET A 128 14.75 15.61 -8.77
CA MET A 128 15.54 14.38 -8.63
C MET A 128 15.90 13.78 -9.99
N ALA A 129 14.97 13.76 -10.94
CA ALA A 129 15.21 13.27 -12.29
C ALA A 129 16.27 14.11 -13.02
N LEU A 130 16.22 15.44 -12.91
CA LEU A 130 17.24 16.32 -13.49
C LEU A 130 18.63 16.07 -12.90
N PHE A 131 18.73 15.92 -11.58
CA PHE A 131 20.00 15.56 -10.94
C PHE A 131 20.50 14.18 -11.36
N SER A 132 19.62 13.21 -11.51
CA SER A 132 19.96 11.86 -11.99
C SER A 132 20.52 11.89 -13.41
N VAL A 133 19.88 12.63 -14.32
CA VAL A 133 20.36 12.80 -15.70
C VAL A 133 21.70 13.53 -15.72
N ALA A 134 21.89 14.58 -14.94
CA ALA A 134 23.15 15.30 -14.83
C ALA A 134 24.28 14.39 -14.32
N ALA A 135 24.00 13.58 -13.29
CA ALA A 135 24.96 12.61 -12.76
C ALA A 135 25.33 11.55 -13.80
N GLN A 136 24.36 11.06 -14.58
CA GLN A 136 24.60 10.12 -15.66
C GLN A 136 25.48 10.74 -16.75
N MET A 137 25.23 11.99 -17.12
CA MET A 137 26.07 12.71 -18.10
C MET A 137 27.51 12.88 -17.61
N LEU A 138 27.72 13.16 -16.32
CA LEU A 138 29.07 13.23 -15.74
C LEU A 138 29.84 11.91 -15.82
N ILE A 139 29.14 10.78 -15.55
CA ILE A 139 29.76 9.45 -15.69
C ILE A 139 30.10 9.15 -17.14
N LEU A 140 29.20 9.46 -18.09
CA LEU A 140 29.47 9.28 -19.50
C LEU A 140 30.64 10.14 -20.00
N LEU A 141 30.75 11.37 -19.50
CA LEU A 141 31.86 12.27 -19.81
C LEU A 141 33.18 11.70 -19.28
N LEU A 142 33.21 11.23 -18.03
CA LEU A 142 34.42 10.57 -17.50
C LEU A 142 34.77 9.31 -18.29
N THR A 143 33.79 8.50 -18.64
CA THR A 143 33.99 7.29 -19.46
C THR A 143 34.57 7.65 -20.84
N GLY A 144 34.05 8.68 -21.49
CA GLY A 144 34.56 9.19 -22.76
C GLY A 144 36.01 9.66 -22.66
N LEU A 145 36.39 10.38 -21.59
CA LEU A 145 37.78 10.77 -21.34
C LEU A 145 38.68 9.55 -21.16
N LEU A 146 38.25 8.54 -20.40
CA LEU A 146 39.04 7.31 -20.22
C LEU A 146 39.23 6.51 -21.52
N ILE A 147 38.28 6.57 -22.43
CA ILE A 147 38.37 5.98 -23.77
C ILE A 147 39.44 6.73 -24.60
N ILE A 148 39.40 8.07 -24.58
CA ILE A 148 40.38 8.90 -25.30
C ILE A 148 41.81 8.62 -24.80
N PHE A 149 41.99 8.41 -23.50
CA PHE A 149 43.27 8.03 -22.91
C PHE A 149 43.66 6.55 -23.12
N GLY A 150 42.84 5.77 -23.85
CA GLY A 150 43.12 4.39 -24.20
C GLY A 150 42.95 3.37 -23.06
N ASN A 151 42.35 3.76 -21.93
CA ASN A 151 42.20 2.88 -20.77
C ASN A 151 41.04 1.88 -20.93
N ILE A 152 40.03 2.22 -21.74
CA ILE A 152 38.76 1.46 -21.86
C ILE A 152 38.37 1.40 -23.35
N ALA A 153 37.72 0.29 -23.76
CA ALA A 153 37.21 0.12 -25.12
C ALA A 153 36.00 1.03 -25.42
N VAL A 154 35.86 1.49 -26.66
CA VAL A 154 34.79 2.41 -27.10
C VAL A 154 33.40 1.84 -26.84
N GLY A 155 33.22 0.52 -27.00
CA GLY A 155 31.93 -0.14 -26.79
C GLY A 155 31.41 -0.09 -25.35
N THR A 156 32.26 0.22 -24.37
CA THR A 156 31.86 0.26 -22.95
C THR A 156 30.98 1.46 -22.59
N ILE A 157 30.97 2.52 -23.42
CA ILE A 157 30.19 3.73 -23.15
C ILE A 157 28.67 3.44 -23.01
N ALA A 158 28.16 2.55 -23.86
CA ALA A 158 26.75 2.15 -23.81
C ALA A 158 26.45 1.34 -22.54
N SER A 159 27.30 0.39 -22.18
CA SER A 159 27.14 -0.44 -20.98
C SER A 159 27.27 0.37 -19.71
N VAL A 160 28.26 1.24 -19.60
CA VAL A 160 28.45 2.14 -18.44
C VAL A 160 27.26 3.10 -18.31
N GLY A 161 26.74 3.64 -19.43
CA GLY A 161 25.55 4.49 -19.45
C GLY A 161 24.34 3.78 -18.93
N GLN A 162 24.06 2.56 -19.37
CA GLN A 162 22.94 1.75 -18.92
C GLN A 162 23.05 1.38 -17.43
N ILE A 163 24.23 0.90 -17.01
CA ILE A 163 24.47 0.47 -15.63
C ILE A 163 24.37 1.64 -14.65
N SER A 164 24.95 2.80 -14.98
CA SER A 164 24.87 3.99 -14.15
C SER A 164 23.44 4.53 -14.07
N GLY A 165 22.68 4.50 -15.18
CA GLY A 165 21.26 4.82 -15.19
C GLY A 165 20.45 3.94 -14.25
N ASN A 166 20.73 2.63 -14.24
CA ASN A 166 20.06 1.69 -13.30
C ASN A 166 20.36 2.05 -11.84
N ILE A 167 21.60 2.41 -11.49
CA ILE A 167 21.96 2.80 -10.11
C ILE A 167 21.19 4.05 -9.68
N PHE A 168 21.12 5.09 -10.50
CA PHE A 168 20.46 6.34 -10.14
C PHE A 168 18.94 6.20 -10.09
N ASN A 169 18.33 5.42 -11.00
CA ASN A 169 16.90 5.12 -10.97
C ASN A 169 16.51 4.27 -9.75
N SER A 170 17.37 3.32 -9.38
CA SER A 170 17.15 2.48 -8.19
C SER A 170 17.05 3.29 -6.90
N LEU A 171 17.84 4.35 -6.75
CA LEU A 171 17.78 5.24 -5.59
C LEU A 171 16.43 5.95 -5.45
N SER A 172 15.90 6.46 -6.55
CA SER A 172 14.58 7.08 -6.57
C SER A 172 13.49 6.07 -6.19
N THR A 173 13.58 4.87 -6.75
CA THR A 173 12.64 3.77 -6.49
C THR A 173 12.70 3.33 -5.03
N ILE A 174 13.88 3.16 -4.43
CA ILE A 174 14.03 2.78 -3.01
C ILE A 174 13.34 3.79 -2.09
N ASN A 175 13.51 5.09 -2.35
CA ASN A 175 12.86 6.13 -1.53
C ASN A 175 11.33 6.08 -1.65
N GLN A 176 10.78 5.85 -2.85
CA GLN A 176 9.34 5.70 -3.06
C GLN A 176 8.79 4.46 -2.36
N LEU A 177 9.48 3.32 -2.47
CA LEU A 177 9.07 2.06 -1.85
C LEU A 177 9.05 2.14 -0.33
N GLN A 178 10.02 2.85 0.30
CA GLN A 178 10.00 3.06 1.75
C GLN A 178 8.74 3.80 2.21
N VAL A 179 8.29 4.80 1.47
CA VAL A 179 7.05 5.52 1.77
C VAL A 179 5.83 4.61 1.59
N THR A 180 5.80 3.84 0.51
CA THR A 180 4.71 2.90 0.20
C THR A 180 4.59 1.81 1.27
N ILE A 181 5.71 1.21 1.70
CA ILE A 181 5.73 0.20 2.76
C ILE A 181 5.21 0.78 4.08
N LYS A 182 5.65 1.99 4.46
CA LYS A 182 5.15 2.66 5.67
C LYS A 182 3.66 2.97 5.62
N SER A 183 3.07 3.12 4.45
CA SER A 183 1.62 3.35 4.32
C SER A 183 0.78 2.14 4.72
N VAL A 184 1.37 0.95 4.84
CA VAL A 184 0.69 -0.28 5.26
C VAL A 184 0.66 -0.43 6.79
N ASP A 185 1.55 0.25 7.52
CA ASP A 185 1.65 0.16 8.99
C ASP A 185 0.31 0.41 9.73
N PRO A 186 -0.50 1.45 9.37
CA PRO A 186 -1.79 1.68 10.02
C PRO A 186 -2.79 0.53 9.79
N ILE A 187 -2.72 -0.07 8.60
CA ILE A 187 -3.59 -1.19 8.23
C ILE A 187 -3.21 -2.43 9.02
N LEU A 188 -1.91 -2.73 9.13
CA LEU A 188 -1.41 -3.85 9.93
C LEU A 188 -1.76 -3.70 11.42
N LYS A 189 -1.71 -2.49 11.97
CA LYS A 189 -2.13 -2.22 13.35
C LYS A 189 -3.60 -2.58 13.57
N LYS A 190 -4.50 -2.25 12.64
CA LYS A 190 -5.91 -2.67 12.73
C LYS A 190 -6.08 -4.18 12.85
N PHE A 191 -5.23 -4.96 12.17
CA PHE A 191 -5.28 -6.43 12.27
C PHE A 191 -4.66 -6.96 13.55
N HIS A 192 -3.66 -6.28 14.09
CA HIS A 192 -3.02 -6.67 15.36
C HIS A 192 -3.90 -6.38 16.57
N ASP A 193 -4.70 -5.32 16.51
CA ASP A 193 -5.61 -4.90 17.59
C ASP A 193 -6.94 -5.69 17.59
N PHE A 194 -7.12 -6.64 16.66
CA PHE A 194 -8.22 -7.59 16.81
C PHE A 194 -7.99 -8.38 18.10
N PRO A 195 -8.94 -8.31 19.07
CA PRO A 195 -8.84 -9.13 20.25
C PRO A 195 -8.71 -10.59 19.79
N GLU A 196 -7.61 -11.25 20.18
CA GLU A 196 -7.55 -12.71 20.04
C GLU A 196 -8.81 -13.23 20.71
N GLY A 197 -9.77 -13.70 19.88
CA GLY A 197 -10.95 -14.37 20.43
C GLY A 197 -10.47 -15.39 21.45
N PRO A 198 -11.20 -15.65 22.51
CA PRO A 198 -10.78 -16.62 23.50
C PRO A 198 -10.28 -17.84 22.75
N LYS A 199 -9.02 -18.22 22.99
CA LYS A 199 -8.44 -19.49 22.52
C LYS A 199 -9.25 -20.60 23.20
N THR A 200 -10.50 -20.73 22.80
CA THR A 200 -11.27 -21.92 23.06
C THR A 200 -10.47 -23.02 22.38
N CYS A 201 -9.65 -23.72 23.15
CA CYS A 201 -9.25 -25.06 22.77
C CYS A 201 -10.55 -25.72 22.31
N ILE A 202 -10.72 -25.90 21.01
CA ILE A 202 -11.84 -26.68 20.50
C ILE A 202 -11.57 -28.05 21.09
N ALA A 203 -12.11 -28.28 22.29
CA ALA A 203 -12.15 -29.61 22.86
C ALA A 203 -12.75 -30.46 21.75
N THR A 204 -12.01 -31.46 21.32
CA THR A 204 -12.35 -32.27 20.15
C THR A 204 -13.78 -32.75 20.36
N ILE A 205 -14.75 -32.05 19.77
CA ILE A 205 -16.17 -32.40 19.88
C ILE A 205 -16.30 -33.80 19.29
N GLN A 206 -16.55 -34.77 20.15
CA GLN A 206 -16.66 -36.17 19.70
C GLN A 206 -18.06 -36.41 19.11
N ASP A 207 -19.10 -35.99 19.81
CA ASP A 207 -20.49 -36.12 19.40
C ASP A 207 -21.28 -34.89 19.80
N VAL A 208 -22.28 -34.52 19.01
CA VAL A 208 -23.28 -33.50 19.34
C VAL A 208 -24.61 -34.20 19.56
N ARG A 209 -25.19 -34.06 20.73
CA ARG A 209 -26.47 -34.68 21.10
C ARG A 209 -27.49 -33.61 21.42
N PHE A 210 -28.61 -33.68 20.76
CA PHE A 210 -29.82 -32.92 21.08
C PHE A 210 -30.70 -33.84 21.90
N GLU A 211 -31.11 -33.44 23.09
CA GLU A 211 -31.93 -34.24 23.97
C GLU A 211 -33.18 -33.40 24.35
N ASN A 212 -34.34 -33.85 23.88
CA ASN A 212 -35.65 -33.24 24.18
C ASN A 212 -35.68 -31.70 23.98
N VAL A 213 -35.07 -31.21 22.88
CA VAL A 213 -35.00 -29.78 22.59
C VAL A 213 -36.35 -29.28 22.04
N SER A 214 -36.94 -28.32 22.72
CA SER A 214 -38.12 -27.61 22.24
C SER A 214 -37.78 -26.12 22.06
N TYR A 215 -38.17 -25.56 20.91
CA TYR A 215 -37.93 -24.14 20.61
C TYR A 215 -39.14 -23.52 19.89
N HIS A 216 -39.58 -22.37 20.38
CA HIS A 216 -40.66 -21.62 19.81
C HIS A 216 -40.19 -20.25 19.35
N PHE A 217 -40.67 -19.80 18.20
CA PHE A 217 -40.49 -18.44 17.71
C PHE A 217 -41.84 -17.72 17.70
N GLY A 218 -42.07 -16.86 18.70
CA GLY A 218 -43.40 -16.33 19.00
C GLY A 218 -44.36 -17.47 19.37
N GLU A 219 -45.53 -17.51 18.76
CA GLU A 219 -46.54 -18.57 18.99
C GLU A 219 -46.26 -19.84 18.14
N LYS A 220 -45.29 -19.82 17.24
CA LYS A 220 -45.01 -20.95 16.35
C LYS A 220 -43.98 -21.87 16.96
N ALA A 221 -44.33 -23.11 17.22
CA ALA A 221 -43.39 -24.17 17.60
C ALA A 221 -42.52 -24.53 16.38
N ILE A 222 -41.21 -24.46 16.54
CA ILE A 222 -40.23 -24.86 15.52
C ILE A 222 -39.72 -26.29 15.79
N PHE A 223 -39.44 -26.59 17.04
CA PHE A 223 -39.10 -27.92 17.52
C PHE A 223 -39.90 -28.25 18.78
N GLU A 224 -40.39 -29.48 18.84
CA GLU A 224 -41.03 -30.05 20.03
C GLU A 224 -40.42 -31.43 20.32
N GLY A 225 -39.75 -31.56 21.48
CA GLY A 225 -39.15 -32.83 21.90
C GLY A 225 -38.07 -33.39 20.95
N PHE A 226 -37.36 -32.51 20.21
CA PHE A 226 -36.39 -32.93 19.22
C PHE A 226 -35.18 -33.62 19.87
N THR A 227 -34.99 -34.90 19.56
CA THR A 227 -33.87 -35.69 20.06
C THR A 227 -33.09 -36.28 18.89
N LYS A 228 -31.77 -35.90 18.73
CA LYS A 228 -30.90 -36.39 17.68
C LYS A 228 -29.47 -36.41 18.11
N LYS A 229 -28.72 -37.49 17.74
CA LYS A 229 -27.29 -37.61 17.95
C LYS A 229 -26.55 -37.45 16.60
N LYS A 230 -25.53 -36.53 16.55
CA LYS A 230 -24.63 -36.37 15.40
C LYS A 230 -23.24 -36.84 15.80
N LYS A 231 -22.68 -37.81 15.06
CA LYS A 231 -21.35 -38.39 15.30
C LYS A 231 -20.26 -37.53 14.66
N LYS A 232 -19.08 -37.52 15.27
CA LYS A 232 -17.88 -36.89 14.74
C LYS A 232 -17.60 -37.38 13.32
N GLY A 233 -17.25 -36.46 12.38
CA GLY A 233 -16.93 -36.80 10.98
C GLY A 233 -18.11 -37.13 10.08
N GLY A 234 -19.35 -37.18 10.64
CA GLY A 234 -20.56 -37.38 9.84
C GLY A 234 -20.95 -36.10 9.07
N LYS A 235 -21.35 -36.26 7.81
CA LYS A 235 -21.96 -35.19 7.02
C LYS A 235 -23.46 -35.29 7.14
N TYR A 236 -24.10 -34.20 7.58
CA TYR A 236 -25.55 -34.11 7.80
C TYR A 236 -26.16 -33.01 6.96
N ALA A 237 -27.15 -33.32 6.17
CA ALA A 237 -27.94 -32.35 5.44
C ALA A 237 -29.26 -32.06 6.17
N ILE A 238 -29.57 -30.79 6.36
CA ILE A 238 -30.86 -30.34 6.91
C ILE A 238 -31.71 -29.88 5.74
N THR A 239 -32.79 -30.59 5.46
CA THR A 239 -33.70 -30.30 4.35
C THR A 239 -35.09 -29.94 4.91
N GLY A 240 -35.85 -29.14 4.19
CA GLY A 240 -37.20 -28.72 4.55
C GLY A 240 -37.70 -27.53 3.74
N CYS A 241 -38.97 -27.24 3.77
CA CYS A 241 -39.60 -26.11 3.10
C CYS A 241 -39.05 -24.77 3.58
N SER A 242 -39.19 -23.69 2.77
CA SER A 242 -38.83 -22.35 3.19
C SER A 242 -39.65 -21.95 4.44
N GLY A 243 -38.99 -21.36 5.46
CA GLY A 243 -39.64 -20.97 6.71
C GLY A 243 -39.82 -22.10 7.74
N SER A 244 -39.28 -23.31 7.50
CA SER A 244 -39.36 -24.44 8.44
C SER A 244 -38.38 -24.44 9.61
N GLY A 245 -37.63 -23.33 9.84
CA GLY A 245 -36.66 -23.21 10.93
C GLY A 245 -35.34 -23.88 10.71
N LYS A 246 -34.88 -24.07 9.43
CA LYS A 246 -33.59 -24.69 9.11
C LYS A 246 -32.38 -23.89 9.62
N SER A 247 -32.52 -22.58 9.70
CA SER A 247 -31.44 -21.66 10.15
C SER A 247 -31.50 -21.35 11.63
N THR A 248 -32.56 -21.74 12.28
CA THR A 248 -32.74 -21.67 13.72
C THR A 248 -32.01 -22.80 14.40
#